data_9f609d707d5fb4387ec494ef092a1961
#
_entry.id   9f609d707d5fb4387ec494ef092a1961
#
_cell.length_a   1.000
_cell.length_b   1.000
_cell.length_c   1.000
_cell.angle_alpha   90.00
_cell.angle_beta   90.00
_cell.angle_gamma   90.00
#
_symmetry.space_group_name_H-M   'P 1'
#
loop_
_entity.id
_entity.type
_entity.pdbx_description
1 polymer ?
#
loop_
_entity_poly.entity_id
_entity_poly.type
_entity_poly.pdbx_seq_one_letter_code
_entity_poly.pdbx_strand_id
1 'polypeptide(L)'
;LTRSRGLGDVYKRQTLDWYQEALDAVSPENRLIPKPRWRIEHAQNILPEDQNRYSDMDIIASMQPSHAIGDLHFAHKRLGKDRLDNAYTWRNLIDLDVIVAGGSDAPVEIGDPRIEFKAAVSRTDLDGFYKDYWNLEQSVTREEALFMFTKWASYSVFEEDIVGTIEVGKLADLTIFSKDLMTIPEDEIMSSEVVMTIVGGKVIYER
;
A
#
# COMPACT_ATOMS: atom_id res chain seq x y z
N LEU A 1 20.49 -12.71 16.90
CA LEU A 1 20.05 -12.32 15.56
C LEU A 1 19.68 -10.84 15.59
N THR A 2 20.65 -9.98 15.37
CA THR A 2 20.40 -8.60 15.01
C THR A 2 19.75 -8.61 13.62
N ARG A 3 18.43 -8.75 13.56
CA ARG A 3 17.67 -8.53 12.34
C ARG A 3 17.75 -7.03 12.05
N SER A 4 18.74 -6.62 11.28
CA SER A 4 18.75 -5.28 10.77
C SER A 4 17.62 -5.18 9.75
N ARG A 5 16.76 -4.19 9.85
CA ARG A 5 15.77 -3.85 8.80
C ARG A 5 16.43 -3.68 7.41
N GLY A 6 17.75 -3.49 7.39
CA GLY A 6 18.56 -3.42 6.19
C GLY A 6 18.70 -4.71 5.37
N LEU A 7 18.23 -5.85 5.87
CA LEU A 7 18.21 -7.13 5.14
C LEU A 7 16.81 -7.44 4.57
N GLY A 8 15.86 -6.53 4.65
CA GLY A 8 14.50 -6.75 4.17
C GLY A 8 14.42 -7.06 2.67
N ASP A 9 15.25 -6.44 1.87
CA ASP A 9 15.42 -6.69 0.44
C ASP A 9 15.86 -8.14 0.15
N VAL A 10 16.82 -8.68 0.91
CA VAL A 10 17.29 -10.05 0.77
C VAL A 10 16.18 -11.06 1.04
N TYR A 11 15.40 -10.87 2.09
CA TYR A 11 14.28 -11.77 2.41
C TYR A 11 13.17 -11.69 1.38
N LYS A 12 12.90 -10.50 0.81
CA LYS A 12 11.93 -10.34 -0.25
C LYS A 12 12.37 -11.05 -1.53
N ARG A 13 13.65 -10.94 -1.90
CA ARG A 13 14.21 -11.69 -3.02
C ARG A 13 14.05 -13.20 -2.81
N GLN A 14 14.38 -13.71 -1.64
CA GLN A 14 14.21 -15.12 -1.32
C GLN A 14 12.74 -15.56 -1.43
N THR A 15 11.80 -14.72 -0.98
CA THR A 15 10.37 -15.01 -1.12
C THR A 15 9.95 -15.04 -2.58
N LEU A 16 10.44 -14.10 -3.40
CA LEU A 16 10.19 -14.09 -4.84
C LEU A 16 10.79 -15.33 -5.53
N ASP A 17 11.96 -15.80 -5.09
CA ASP A 17 12.56 -17.03 -5.60
C ASP A 17 11.67 -18.24 -5.32
N TRP A 18 11.15 -18.38 -4.11
CA TRP A 18 10.21 -19.44 -3.74
C TRP A 18 8.89 -19.37 -4.52
N TYR A 19 8.38 -18.17 -4.74
CA TYR A 19 7.18 -17.98 -5.56
C TYR A 19 7.43 -18.38 -7.00
N GLN A 20 8.58 -18.01 -7.57
CA GLN A 20 8.96 -18.43 -8.91
C GLN A 20 9.06 -19.94 -9.02
N GLU A 21 9.80 -20.60 -8.11
CA GLU A 21 9.92 -22.05 -8.06
C GLU A 21 8.56 -22.75 -7.98
N ALA A 22 7.65 -22.25 -7.16
CA ALA A 22 6.30 -22.80 -7.03
C ALA A 22 5.46 -22.61 -8.29
N LEU A 23 5.58 -21.45 -8.96
CA LEU A 23 4.89 -21.18 -10.22
C LEU A 23 5.43 -22.05 -11.36
N ASP A 24 6.75 -22.27 -11.40
CA ASP A 24 7.39 -23.11 -12.42
C ASP A 24 7.07 -24.60 -12.24
N ALA A 25 6.83 -25.02 -10.99
CA ALA A 25 6.47 -26.41 -10.69
C ALA A 25 5.07 -26.82 -11.17
N VAL A 26 4.18 -25.86 -11.41
CA VAL A 26 2.80 -26.11 -11.83
C VAL A 26 2.44 -25.19 -13.00
N SER A 27 2.24 -25.78 -14.17
CA SER A 27 1.84 -25.01 -15.35
C SER A 27 0.48 -24.32 -15.14
N PRO A 28 0.24 -23.13 -15.75
CA PRO A 28 -0.94 -22.29 -15.48
C PRO A 28 -2.28 -23.02 -15.61
N GLU A 29 -2.39 -23.92 -16.61
CA GLU A 29 -3.59 -24.72 -16.87
C GLU A 29 -3.87 -25.78 -15.79
N ASN A 30 -2.86 -26.13 -14.98
CA ASN A 30 -2.98 -27.10 -13.90
C ASN A 30 -3.10 -26.43 -12.51
N ARG A 31 -3.07 -25.10 -12.46
CA ARG A 31 -3.26 -24.38 -11.20
C ARG A 31 -4.74 -24.35 -10.82
N LEU A 32 -5.02 -24.59 -9.55
CA LEU A 32 -6.37 -24.49 -9.01
C LEU A 32 -6.93 -23.06 -9.16
N ILE A 33 -6.07 -22.07 -8.99
CA ILE A 33 -6.34 -20.64 -9.19
C ILE A 33 -5.30 -20.14 -10.21
N PRO A 34 -5.70 -19.71 -11.41
CA PRO A 34 -4.77 -19.27 -12.46
C PRO A 34 -3.82 -18.15 -12.01
N LYS A 35 -4.36 -17.18 -11.28
CA LYS A 35 -3.62 -16.07 -10.66
C LYS A 35 -3.74 -16.20 -9.14
N PRO A 36 -2.73 -16.73 -8.42
CA PRO A 36 -2.85 -17.01 -7.00
C PRO A 36 -2.93 -15.77 -6.13
N ARG A 37 -2.60 -14.58 -6.68
CA ARG A 37 -2.61 -13.29 -5.96
C ARG A 37 -1.78 -13.35 -4.68
N TRP A 38 -0.64 -14.02 -4.76
CA TRP A 38 0.29 -14.02 -3.64
C TRP A 38 0.77 -12.61 -3.37
N ARG A 39 1.02 -12.32 -2.11
CA ARG A 39 1.46 -10.99 -1.72
C ARG A 39 2.67 -11.05 -0.80
N ILE A 40 3.42 -9.96 -0.78
CA ILE A 40 4.52 -9.73 0.14
C ILE A 40 4.10 -8.58 1.05
N GLU A 41 3.98 -8.90 2.33
CA GLU A 41 3.64 -7.89 3.34
C GLU A 41 4.82 -6.95 3.59
N HIS A 42 4.50 -5.72 3.89
CA HIS A 42 5.40 -4.59 4.12
C HIS A 42 6.22 -4.14 2.92
N ALA A 43 6.60 -4.95 2.00
CA ALA A 43 7.34 -4.65 0.76
C ALA A 43 8.20 -3.35 0.77
N GLN A 44 8.74 -2.95 1.93
CA GLN A 44 9.33 -1.63 2.21
C GLN A 44 10.59 -1.34 1.41
N ASN A 45 11.44 -2.34 1.22
CA ASN A 45 12.67 -2.22 0.46
C ASN A 45 12.69 -3.30 -0.61
N ILE A 46 12.74 -2.90 -1.88
CA ILE A 46 12.76 -3.78 -3.03
C ILE A 46 13.87 -3.30 -3.96
N LEU A 47 14.81 -4.19 -4.26
CA LEU A 47 15.88 -3.86 -5.19
C LEU A 47 15.31 -3.59 -6.58
N PRO A 48 15.89 -2.67 -7.38
CA PRO A 48 15.37 -2.34 -8.70
C PRO A 48 15.19 -3.56 -9.60
N GLU A 49 16.13 -4.49 -9.59
CA GLU A 49 16.09 -5.73 -10.37
C GLU A 49 14.99 -6.71 -9.91
N ASP A 50 14.46 -6.55 -8.70
CA ASP A 50 13.37 -7.39 -8.18
C ASP A 50 11.98 -6.78 -8.42
N GLN A 51 11.88 -5.49 -8.75
CA GLN A 51 10.59 -4.81 -8.94
C GLN A 51 9.78 -5.41 -10.10
N ASN A 52 10.43 -5.70 -11.24
CA ASN A 52 9.78 -6.35 -12.38
C ASN A 52 9.21 -7.73 -12.02
N ARG A 53 9.82 -8.45 -11.11
CA ARG A 53 9.37 -9.79 -10.68
C ARG A 53 7.99 -9.76 -10.02
N TYR A 54 7.62 -8.65 -9.36
CA TYR A 54 6.24 -8.49 -8.86
C TYR A 54 5.23 -8.48 -10.00
N SER A 55 5.51 -7.73 -11.07
CA SER A 55 4.66 -7.69 -12.27
C SER A 55 4.65 -9.04 -12.99
N ASP A 56 5.82 -9.62 -13.26
CA ASP A 56 5.96 -10.87 -14.02
C ASP A 56 5.22 -12.05 -13.38
N MET A 57 5.13 -12.07 -12.07
CA MET A 57 4.47 -13.14 -11.29
C MET A 57 3.09 -12.75 -10.75
N ASP A 58 2.54 -11.58 -11.09
CA ASP A 58 1.30 -11.05 -10.51
C ASP A 58 1.33 -10.99 -8.96
N ILE A 59 2.46 -10.63 -8.36
CA ILE A 59 2.63 -10.51 -6.91
C ILE A 59 2.11 -9.16 -6.43
N ILE A 60 1.29 -9.17 -5.41
CA ILE A 60 0.75 -7.96 -4.78
C ILE A 60 1.76 -7.43 -3.76
N ALA A 61 2.04 -6.14 -3.79
CA ALA A 61 2.79 -5.46 -2.73
C ALA A 61 1.80 -4.94 -1.68
N SER A 62 1.82 -5.52 -0.47
CA SER A 62 1.01 -5.04 0.65
C SER A 62 1.86 -4.08 1.48
N MET A 63 1.46 -2.81 1.54
CA MET A 63 2.31 -1.74 2.05
C MET A 63 1.54 -0.79 2.98
N GLN A 64 2.27 -0.12 3.86
CA GLN A 64 1.75 0.81 4.84
C GLN A 64 2.37 2.21 4.61
N PRO A 65 1.62 3.15 4.06
CA PRO A 65 2.14 4.50 3.84
C PRO A 65 2.58 5.22 5.12
N SER A 66 1.91 5.00 6.24
CA SER A 66 2.32 5.55 7.55
C SER A 66 3.71 5.10 7.98
N HIS A 67 4.12 3.86 7.66
CA HIS A 67 5.49 3.39 7.92
C HIS A 67 6.53 4.24 7.18
N ALA A 68 6.23 4.69 5.96
CA ALA A 68 7.16 5.53 5.21
C ALA A 68 7.38 6.89 5.90
N ILE A 69 6.31 7.52 6.39
CA ILE A 69 6.45 8.81 7.06
C ILE A 69 7.04 8.70 8.47
N GLY A 70 6.89 7.56 9.12
CA GLY A 70 7.59 7.25 10.38
C GLY A 70 9.09 6.98 10.15
N ASP A 71 9.42 6.17 9.15
CA ASP A 71 10.79 5.80 8.80
C ASP A 71 11.61 7.00 8.23
N LEU A 72 10.96 8.00 7.67
CA LEU A 72 11.55 9.25 7.18
C LEU A 72 12.59 9.85 8.13
N HIS A 73 12.33 9.78 9.43
CA HIS A 73 13.18 10.42 10.45
C HIS A 73 14.47 9.66 10.74
N PHE A 74 14.56 8.37 10.41
CA PHE A 74 15.71 7.56 10.81
C PHE A 74 16.22 6.57 9.75
N ALA A 75 15.45 6.29 8.69
CA ALA A 75 15.82 5.27 7.69
C ALA A 75 17.19 5.55 7.05
N HIS A 76 17.52 6.81 6.78
CA HIS A 76 18.83 7.20 6.23
C HIS A 76 20.01 6.76 7.11
N LYS A 77 19.83 6.70 8.44
CA LYS A 77 20.86 6.24 9.38
C LYS A 77 20.97 4.71 9.42
N ARG A 78 19.93 4.01 8.98
CA ARG A 78 19.87 2.55 9.01
C ARG A 78 20.24 1.92 7.67
N LEU A 79 19.76 2.52 6.58
CA LEU A 79 19.94 1.99 5.23
C LEU A 79 21.17 2.59 4.52
N GLY A 80 21.55 3.83 4.84
CA GLY A 80 22.45 4.63 4.03
C GLY A 80 21.71 5.21 2.82
N LYS A 81 22.29 6.25 2.19
CA LYS A 81 21.64 6.99 1.09
C LYS A 81 21.36 6.11 -0.13
N ASP A 82 22.33 5.29 -0.53
CA ASP A 82 22.26 4.49 -1.74
C ASP A 82 21.13 3.42 -1.72
N ARG A 83 20.62 3.09 -0.53
CA ARG A 83 19.54 2.10 -0.38
C ARG A 83 18.19 2.74 -0.10
N LEU A 84 18.13 4.04 0.13
CA LEU A 84 16.87 4.76 0.32
C LEU A 84 16.04 4.82 -0.97
N ASP A 85 16.70 4.84 -2.12
CA ASP A 85 16.05 4.84 -3.44
C ASP A 85 15.22 3.57 -3.67
N ASN A 86 15.49 2.51 -2.89
CA ASN A 86 14.76 1.25 -2.93
C ASN A 86 13.64 1.18 -1.88
N ALA A 87 13.43 2.25 -1.10
CA ALA A 87 12.48 2.27 0.00
C ALA A 87 11.14 2.85 -0.42
N TYR A 88 10.07 2.08 -0.19
CA TYR A 88 8.70 2.51 -0.45
C TYR A 88 8.48 2.98 -1.89
N THR A 89 8.85 2.14 -2.84
CA THR A 89 8.86 2.43 -4.28
C THR A 89 7.47 2.25 -4.90
N TRP A 90 6.46 2.92 -4.35
CA TRP A 90 5.06 2.76 -4.76
C TRP A 90 4.83 3.15 -6.22
N ARG A 91 5.38 4.31 -6.64
CA ARG A 91 5.23 4.79 -8.02
C ARG A 91 5.83 3.79 -9.01
N ASN A 92 7.07 3.34 -8.75
CA ASN A 92 7.72 2.38 -9.62
C ASN A 92 6.90 1.08 -9.77
N LEU A 93 6.36 0.57 -8.66
CA LEU A 93 5.54 -0.65 -8.68
C LEU A 93 4.25 -0.45 -9.47
N ILE A 94 3.56 0.67 -9.26
CA ILE A 94 2.32 0.99 -9.97
C ILE A 94 2.59 1.20 -11.48
N ASP A 95 3.70 1.85 -11.84
CA ASP A 95 4.11 2.03 -13.24
C ASP A 95 4.47 0.69 -13.94
N LEU A 96 4.73 -0.35 -13.17
CA LEU A 96 4.90 -1.74 -13.63
C LEU A 96 3.60 -2.55 -13.56
N ASP A 97 2.44 -1.92 -13.40
CA ASP A 97 1.13 -2.57 -13.26
C ASP A 97 1.02 -3.49 -12.01
N VAL A 98 1.89 -3.30 -11.01
CA VAL A 98 1.80 -4.04 -9.74
C VAL A 98 0.71 -3.44 -8.87
N ILE A 99 -0.16 -4.29 -8.35
CA ILE A 99 -1.16 -3.89 -7.37
C ILE A 99 -0.47 -3.61 -6.02
N VAL A 100 -0.66 -2.39 -5.52
CA VAL A 100 -0.17 -1.95 -4.22
C VAL A 100 -1.36 -1.86 -3.27
N ALA A 101 -1.60 -2.92 -2.48
CA ALA A 101 -2.64 -2.91 -1.47
C ALA A 101 -2.18 -2.15 -0.23
N GLY A 102 -2.97 -1.18 0.22
CA GLY A 102 -2.68 -0.32 1.37
C GLY A 102 -3.29 -0.84 2.67
N GLY A 103 -2.66 -0.51 3.77
CA GLY A 103 -3.13 -0.79 5.12
C GLY A 103 -2.31 -0.01 6.14
N SER A 104 -2.70 -0.04 7.42
CA SER A 104 -1.99 0.65 8.50
C SER A 104 -1.13 -0.28 9.36
N ASP A 105 -1.35 -1.59 9.28
CA ASP A 105 -0.75 -2.56 10.21
C ASP A 105 -1.12 -2.25 11.68
N ALA A 106 -2.35 -1.72 11.92
CA ALA A 106 -2.81 -1.45 13.28
C ALA A 106 -2.78 -2.74 14.13
N PRO A 107 -2.31 -2.69 15.38
CA PRO A 107 -2.03 -1.51 16.21
C PRO A 107 -0.57 -1.01 16.16
N VAL A 108 0.22 -1.42 15.17
CA VAL A 108 1.59 -0.88 14.98
C VAL A 108 1.51 0.62 14.68
N GLU A 109 0.58 1.01 13.81
CA GLU A 109 0.23 2.40 13.57
C GLU A 109 -1.15 2.73 14.16
N ILE A 110 -1.54 3.99 14.15
CA ILE A 110 -2.80 4.49 14.74
C ILE A 110 -4.02 3.87 14.07
N GLY A 111 -3.93 3.47 12.80
CA GLY A 111 -5.04 2.87 12.08
C GLY A 111 -6.07 3.88 11.53
N ASP A 112 -5.73 5.17 11.48
CA ASP A 112 -6.56 6.19 10.85
C ASP A 112 -6.33 6.20 9.33
N PRO A 113 -7.32 5.87 8.50
CA PRO A 113 -7.16 5.80 7.05
C PRO A 113 -6.81 7.15 6.41
N ARG A 114 -7.07 8.28 7.07
CA ARG A 114 -6.68 9.61 6.58
C ARG A 114 -5.17 9.82 6.66
N ILE A 115 -4.52 9.26 7.68
CA ILE A 115 -3.05 9.26 7.81
C ILE A 115 -2.44 8.49 6.66
N GLU A 116 -2.96 7.29 6.39
CA GLU A 116 -2.48 6.44 5.29
C GLU A 116 -2.65 7.13 3.93
N PHE A 117 -3.83 7.70 3.69
CA PHE A 117 -4.12 8.43 2.45
C PHE A 117 -3.19 9.63 2.27
N LYS A 118 -3.04 10.47 3.34
CA LYS A 118 -2.11 11.62 3.31
C LYS A 118 -0.69 11.16 3.05
N ALA A 119 -0.21 10.16 3.78
CA ALA A 119 1.14 9.63 3.64
C ALA A 119 1.42 9.10 2.22
N ALA A 120 0.45 8.44 1.60
CA ALA A 120 0.57 7.92 0.24
C ALA A 120 0.72 9.04 -0.81
N VAL A 121 -0.06 10.12 -0.69
CA VAL A 121 -0.05 11.22 -1.67
C VAL A 121 1.05 12.24 -1.43
N SER A 122 1.44 12.51 -0.19
CA SER A 122 2.41 13.58 0.13
C SER A 122 3.82 13.07 0.43
N ARG A 123 3.96 11.85 0.95
CA ARG A 123 5.22 11.30 1.51
C ARG A 123 5.88 12.20 2.57
N THR A 124 5.11 13.10 3.16
CA THR A 124 5.51 13.94 4.28
C THR A 124 4.93 13.40 5.57
N ASP A 125 5.52 13.73 6.72
CA ASP A 125 4.86 13.42 7.98
C ASP A 125 3.60 14.29 8.20
N LEU A 126 2.97 14.14 9.35
CA LEU A 126 1.70 14.83 9.62
C LEU A 126 1.89 16.35 9.76
N ASP A 127 3.09 16.81 10.10
CA ASP A 127 3.46 18.23 10.23
C ASP A 127 3.98 18.81 8.88
N GLY A 128 3.99 18.00 7.83
CA GLY A 128 4.48 18.41 6.51
C GLY A 128 6.00 18.35 6.36
N PHE A 129 6.69 17.74 7.33
CA PHE A 129 8.12 17.58 7.24
C PHE A 129 8.51 16.50 6.21
N TYR A 130 9.57 16.77 5.46
CA TYR A 130 10.20 15.81 4.54
C TYR A 130 11.71 16.03 4.48
N LYS A 131 12.41 15.16 3.78
CA LYS A 131 13.83 15.27 3.47
C LYS A 131 14.07 15.09 1.98
N ASP A 132 14.99 15.85 1.41
CA ASP A 132 15.33 15.81 -0.02
C ASP A 132 15.68 14.41 -0.54
N TYR A 133 16.18 13.54 0.34
CA TYR A 133 16.53 12.16 0.00
C TYR A 133 15.36 11.17 0.14
N TRP A 134 14.12 11.63 0.41
CA TRP A 134 12.99 10.75 0.67
C TRP A 134 12.14 10.44 -0.55
N ASN A 135 12.67 10.74 -1.75
CA ASN A 135 12.05 10.37 -3.04
C ASN A 135 10.56 10.72 -3.12
N LEU A 136 10.22 12.02 -3.07
CA LEU A 136 8.83 12.48 -3.15
C LEU A 136 8.14 12.03 -4.45
N GLU A 137 8.90 11.79 -5.51
CA GLU A 137 8.41 11.24 -6.79
C GLU A 137 7.81 9.84 -6.66
N GLN A 138 8.08 9.13 -5.58
CA GLN A 138 7.42 7.86 -5.27
C GLN A 138 6.03 8.02 -4.66
N SER A 139 5.54 9.25 -4.46
CA SER A 139 4.16 9.49 -4.05
C SER A 139 3.18 9.01 -5.15
N VAL A 140 1.96 8.71 -4.73
CA VAL A 140 0.92 8.24 -5.64
C VAL A 140 -0.13 9.32 -5.86
N THR A 141 -0.91 9.22 -6.91
CA THR A 141 -2.07 10.10 -7.12
C THR A 141 -3.15 9.82 -6.07
N ARG A 142 -4.07 10.77 -5.87
CA ARG A 142 -5.19 10.58 -4.95
C ARG A 142 -6.09 9.41 -5.35
N GLU A 143 -6.28 9.18 -6.64
CA GLU A 143 -7.05 8.05 -7.15
C GLU A 143 -6.37 6.73 -6.82
N GLU A 144 -5.06 6.63 -7.05
CA GLU A 144 -4.27 5.46 -6.67
C GLU A 144 -4.27 5.24 -5.15
N ALA A 145 -4.10 6.31 -4.37
CA ALA A 145 -4.22 6.23 -2.91
C ALA A 145 -5.60 5.71 -2.49
N LEU A 146 -6.68 6.17 -3.12
CA LEU A 146 -8.01 5.63 -2.85
C LEU A 146 -8.09 4.15 -3.22
N PHE A 147 -7.54 3.74 -4.36
CA PHE A 147 -7.52 2.33 -4.78
C PHE A 147 -6.73 1.45 -3.81
N MET A 148 -5.61 1.94 -3.26
CA MET A 148 -4.83 1.19 -2.27
C MET A 148 -5.71 0.73 -1.10
N PHE A 149 -6.62 1.57 -0.60
CA PHE A 149 -7.44 1.30 0.57
C PHE A 149 -8.86 0.78 0.24
N THR A 150 -9.19 0.61 -1.03
CA THR A 150 -10.51 0.14 -1.48
C THR A 150 -10.38 -0.98 -2.50
N LYS A 151 -10.32 -0.65 -3.77
CA LYS A 151 -10.33 -1.58 -4.91
C LYS A 151 -9.16 -2.58 -4.87
N TRP A 152 -7.94 -2.12 -4.62
CA TRP A 152 -6.77 -3.00 -4.59
C TRP A 152 -6.70 -3.83 -3.31
N ALA A 153 -7.15 -3.25 -2.18
CA ALA A 153 -7.27 -3.99 -0.93
C ALA A 153 -8.27 -5.14 -1.06
N SER A 154 -9.48 -4.90 -1.59
CA SER A 154 -10.48 -5.95 -1.80
C SER A 154 -10.00 -7.02 -2.79
N TYR A 155 -9.33 -6.61 -3.87
CA TYR A 155 -8.73 -7.56 -4.83
C TYR A 155 -7.69 -8.47 -4.16
N SER A 156 -6.91 -7.95 -3.23
CA SER A 156 -5.85 -8.70 -2.55
C SER A 156 -6.37 -9.86 -1.68
N VAL A 157 -7.65 -9.84 -1.34
CA VAL A 157 -8.33 -10.83 -0.49
C VAL A 157 -9.47 -11.55 -1.20
N PHE A 158 -9.60 -11.40 -2.54
CA PHE A 158 -10.64 -12.03 -3.36
C PHE A 158 -12.08 -11.55 -3.02
N GLU A 159 -12.22 -10.31 -2.59
CA GLU A 159 -13.52 -9.71 -2.22
C GLU A 159 -13.94 -8.57 -3.17
N GLU A 160 -13.27 -8.39 -4.30
CA GLU A 160 -13.55 -7.33 -5.26
C GLU A 160 -14.96 -7.38 -5.85
N ASP A 161 -15.61 -8.52 -5.86
CA ASP A 161 -17.00 -8.67 -6.30
C ASP A 161 -18.03 -8.28 -5.22
N ILE A 162 -17.56 -8.09 -3.97
CA ILE A 162 -18.41 -7.85 -2.81
C ILE A 162 -18.25 -6.42 -2.28
N VAL A 163 -17.02 -5.91 -2.25
CA VAL A 163 -16.65 -4.60 -1.68
C VAL A 163 -15.59 -3.89 -2.54
N GLY A 164 -15.12 -2.72 -2.10
CA GLY A 164 -13.97 -2.00 -2.69
C GLY A 164 -14.36 -0.98 -3.75
N THR A 165 -15.56 -1.03 -4.33
CA THR A 165 -16.09 -0.04 -5.27
C THR A 165 -17.56 0.20 -5.03
N ILE A 166 -18.05 1.37 -5.46
CA ILE A 166 -19.49 1.72 -5.38
C ILE A 166 -20.15 1.27 -6.68
N GLU A 167 -20.65 0.04 -6.68
CA GLU A 167 -21.30 -0.59 -7.82
C GLU A 167 -22.57 -1.32 -7.40
N VAL A 168 -23.53 -1.44 -8.34
CA VAL A 168 -24.78 -2.17 -8.09
C VAL A 168 -24.47 -3.65 -7.84
N GLY A 169 -24.98 -4.17 -6.74
CA GLY A 169 -24.77 -5.57 -6.33
C GLY A 169 -23.71 -5.76 -5.25
N LYS A 170 -22.87 -4.74 -4.97
CA LYS A 170 -21.90 -4.78 -3.88
C LYS A 170 -22.49 -4.29 -2.57
N LEU A 171 -21.83 -4.62 -1.47
CA LEU A 171 -22.20 -4.14 -0.14
C LEU A 171 -22.04 -2.61 -0.06
N ALA A 172 -23.00 -1.98 0.58
CA ALA A 172 -22.92 -0.56 0.87
C ALA A 172 -22.08 -0.35 2.16
N ASP A 173 -20.74 -0.49 2.01
CA ASP A 173 -19.74 -0.19 3.02
C ASP A 173 -19.10 1.15 2.65
N LEU A 174 -19.51 2.22 3.33
CA LEU A 174 -19.21 3.59 2.94
C LEU A 174 -18.71 4.39 4.15
N THR A 175 -17.70 5.23 3.91
CA THR A 175 -17.29 6.28 4.84
C THR A 175 -17.50 7.63 4.18
N ILE A 176 -18.25 8.50 4.83
CA ILE A 176 -18.55 9.85 4.34
C ILE A 176 -17.69 10.83 5.13
N PHE A 177 -16.91 11.61 4.41
CA PHE A 177 -16.04 12.64 4.98
C PHE A 177 -16.69 14.03 4.86
N SER A 178 -16.36 14.94 5.77
CA SER A 178 -16.82 16.32 5.79
C SER A 178 -16.23 17.19 4.66
N LYS A 179 -15.13 16.74 4.06
CA LYS A 179 -14.43 17.40 2.96
C LYS A 179 -14.14 16.39 1.85
N ASP A 180 -14.05 16.86 0.62
CA ASP A 180 -13.65 16.05 -0.54
C ASP A 180 -12.15 15.81 -0.53
N LEU A 181 -11.72 14.64 -0.05
CA LEU A 181 -10.31 14.23 0.02
C LEU A 181 -9.62 14.23 -1.35
N MET A 182 -10.39 14.18 -2.45
CA MET A 182 -9.84 14.15 -3.80
C MET A 182 -9.39 15.54 -4.29
N THR A 183 -9.86 16.62 -3.66
CA THR A 183 -9.66 17.99 -4.17
C THR A 183 -9.09 18.97 -3.16
N ILE A 184 -9.25 18.74 -1.85
CA ILE A 184 -8.72 19.65 -0.82
C ILE A 184 -7.19 19.71 -0.81
N PRO A 185 -6.56 20.78 -0.33
CA PRO A 185 -5.12 20.84 -0.08
C PRO A 185 -4.63 19.68 0.78
N GLU A 186 -3.40 19.20 0.54
CA GLU A 186 -2.86 18.02 1.26
C GLU A 186 -2.74 18.24 2.77
N ASP A 187 -2.42 19.45 3.19
CA ASP A 187 -2.34 19.85 4.59
C ASP A 187 -3.72 19.89 5.29
N GLU A 188 -4.79 19.96 4.51
CA GLU A 188 -6.16 19.91 5.01
C GLU A 188 -6.73 18.49 5.14
N ILE A 189 -6.08 17.46 4.60
CA ILE A 189 -6.59 16.08 4.64
C ILE A 189 -6.92 15.65 6.07
N MET A 190 -6.03 15.92 7.02
CA MET A 190 -6.24 15.55 8.42
C MET A 190 -7.34 16.34 9.12
N SER A 191 -7.74 17.49 8.60
CA SER A 191 -8.87 18.28 9.10
C SER A 191 -10.22 17.81 8.60
N SER A 192 -10.26 16.86 7.66
CA SER A 192 -11.50 16.22 7.22
C SER A 192 -11.98 15.23 8.29
N GLU A 193 -13.24 15.35 8.67
CA GLU A 193 -13.84 14.51 9.71
C GLU A 193 -14.72 13.43 9.08
N VAL A 194 -14.82 12.27 9.73
CA VAL A 194 -15.83 11.27 9.36
C VAL A 194 -17.18 11.77 9.84
N VAL A 195 -18.10 11.94 8.89
CA VAL A 195 -19.48 12.37 9.16
C VAL A 195 -20.39 11.17 9.36
N MET A 196 -20.20 10.12 8.57
CA MET A 196 -21.02 8.92 8.65
C MET A 196 -20.22 7.69 8.22
N THR A 197 -20.48 6.56 8.87
CA THR A 197 -20.00 5.25 8.44
C THR A 197 -21.18 4.29 8.27
N ILE A 198 -21.23 3.64 7.13
CA ILE A 198 -22.28 2.68 6.75
C ILE A 198 -21.59 1.33 6.53
N VAL A 199 -22.12 0.25 7.11
CA VAL A 199 -21.66 -1.12 6.91
C VAL A 199 -22.84 -2.00 6.55
N GLY A 200 -22.76 -2.71 5.45
CA GLY A 200 -23.85 -3.55 4.95
C GLY A 200 -25.16 -2.77 4.76
N GLY A 201 -25.08 -1.51 4.35
CA GLY A 201 -26.23 -0.62 4.18
C GLY A 201 -26.84 -0.05 5.47
N LYS A 202 -26.22 -0.29 6.64
CA LYS A 202 -26.67 0.23 7.92
C LYS A 202 -25.75 1.32 8.43
N VAL A 203 -26.29 2.44 8.84
CA VAL A 203 -25.53 3.50 9.52
C VAL A 203 -25.09 2.96 10.89
N ILE A 204 -23.75 2.88 11.08
CA ILE A 204 -23.13 2.43 12.34
C ILE A 204 -22.51 3.59 13.13
N TYR A 205 -22.24 4.70 12.44
CA TYR A 205 -21.76 5.93 13.04
C TYR A 205 -22.34 7.12 12.26
N GLU A 206 -22.78 8.14 12.99
CA GLU A 206 -23.22 9.44 12.48
C GLU A 206 -22.84 10.51 13.51
N ARG A 207 -22.28 11.62 13.05
CA ARG A 207 -21.85 12.75 13.89
C ARG A 207 -22.95 13.79 14.06
#